data_232aadd4de1c8f09caaedd0169879b0c
#
_entry.id   232aadd4de1c8f09caaedd0169879b0c
#
_cell.length_a   1.000
_cell.length_b   1.000
_cell.length_c   1.000
_cell.angle_alpha   90.00
_cell.angle_beta   90.00
_cell.angle_gamma   90.00
#
_symmetry.space_group_name_H-M   'P 1'
#
loop_
_entity.id
_entity.type
_entity.pdbx_description
1 polymer ?
#
loop_
_entity_poly.entity_id
_entity_poly.type
_entity_poly.pdbx_seq_one_letter_code
_entity_poly.pdbx_strand_id
1 'polypeptide(L)'
;MTIKSFCSFVSTPSAIRLRFRALAKAITALEKIDESILKQLPELKIIGKYGVGLDMIDLHAMKKYDVQLGWTGGVNKRSVSELVVSSAIALLHRSVFANAEVRKGEWYQVKGRQLSECTVGIIGCGHVGKDLVKLLRPFSCKILVHDILNFEDFYQENDVIA
;
A
#
# COMPACT_ATOMS: atom_id res chain seq x y z
N MET A 1 -17.69 27.73 -2.48
CA MET A 1 -18.27 26.41 -2.18
C MET A 1 -17.33 25.72 -1.19
N THR A 2 -17.66 25.74 0.09
CA THR A 2 -16.73 25.41 1.18
C THR A 2 -16.70 23.91 1.39
N ILE A 3 -15.56 23.27 1.14
CA ILE A 3 -15.33 21.86 1.49
C ILE A 3 -15.15 21.83 3.01
N LYS A 4 -16.16 21.40 3.73
CA LYS A 4 -15.98 21.05 5.15
C LYS A 4 -15.33 19.66 5.18
N SER A 5 -14.03 19.60 5.41
CA SER A 5 -13.32 18.39 5.78
C SER A 5 -13.77 17.96 7.17
N PHE A 6 -14.55 16.89 7.24
CA PHE A 6 -14.88 16.23 8.49
C PHE A 6 -14.06 14.95 8.58
N CYS A 7 -12.90 15.04 9.21
CA CYS A 7 -12.18 13.88 9.72
C CYS A 7 -12.74 13.65 11.14
N SER A 8 -13.84 12.92 11.27
CA SER A 8 -14.31 12.44 12.58
C SER A 8 -14.16 10.94 12.63
N PHE A 9 -13.35 10.47 13.55
CA PHE A 9 -13.30 9.08 13.99
C PHE A 9 -14.71 8.66 14.42
N VAL A 10 -15.38 7.89 13.58
CA VAL A 10 -16.66 7.27 13.92
C VAL A 10 -16.41 5.79 14.19
N SER A 11 -16.27 5.45 15.46
CA SER A 11 -15.94 4.10 15.93
C SER A 11 -17.15 3.16 16.05
N THR A 12 -18.38 3.58 15.70
CA THR A 12 -19.55 2.71 15.79
C THR A 12 -20.58 2.93 14.69
N PRO A 13 -21.21 1.85 14.15
CA PRO A 13 -22.24 1.93 13.11
C PRO A 13 -23.48 2.78 13.50
N SER A 14 -23.76 2.91 14.77
CA SER A 14 -24.91 3.67 15.28
C SER A 14 -24.75 5.20 15.14
N ALA A 15 -23.51 5.72 15.18
CA ALA A 15 -23.24 7.14 15.04
C ALA A 15 -23.38 7.64 13.59
N ILE A 16 -23.24 6.75 12.61
CA ILE A 16 -23.42 7.04 11.18
C ILE A 16 -24.90 7.29 10.86
N ARG A 17 -25.81 6.65 11.59
CA ARG A 17 -27.24 6.60 11.25
C ARG A 17 -27.96 7.95 11.23
N LEU A 18 -27.57 8.92 12.03
CA LEU A 18 -28.37 10.15 12.22
C LEU A 18 -27.79 11.41 11.57
N ARG A 19 -26.48 11.45 11.27
CA ARG A 19 -25.80 12.66 10.79
C ARG A 19 -25.55 12.70 9.27
N PHE A 20 -25.63 11.59 8.57
CA PHE A 20 -25.10 11.47 7.20
C PHE A 20 -26.10 11.05 6.12
N ARG A 21 -27.41 10.98 6.41
CA ARG A 21 -28.43 10.60 5.41
C ARG A 21 -28.43 11.46 4.14
N ALA A 22 -28.07 12.74 4.26
CA ALA A 22 -27.99 13.68 3.14
C ALA A 22 -26.55 13.82 2.60
N LEU A 23 -25.64 12.87 2.88
CA LEU A 23 -24.26 12.92 2.44
C LEU A 23 -24.17 12.46 1.00
N ALA A 24 -23.91 13.38 0.08
CA ALA A 24 -23.74 13.06 -1.34
C ALA A 24 -22.32 12.62 -1.69
N LYS A 25 -21.31 13.00 -0.90
CA LYS A 25 -19.89 12.70 -1.15
C LYS A 25 -19.17 12.37 0.16
N ALA A 26 -18.32 11.34 0.14
CA ALA A 26 -17.52 10.92 1.27
C ALA A 26 -16.05 10.73 0.89
N ILE A 27 -15.16 10.86 1.88
CA ILE A 27 -13.78 10.39 1.79
C ILE A 27 -13.59 9.35 2.89
N THR A 28 -13.07 8.17 2.52
CA THR A 28 -12.82 7.06 3.44
C THR A 28 -11.36 6.63 3.39
N ALA A 29 -10.84 6.18 4.51
CA ALA A 29 -9.47 5.63 4.62
C ALA A 29 -9.51 4.13 4.95
N LEU A 30 -9.72 3.76 6.19
CA LEU A 30 -9.72 2.37 6.67
C LEU A 30 -11.13 1.88 7.05
N GLU A 31 -12.11 2.75 6.93
CA GLU A 31 -13.50 2.43 7.27
C GLU A 31 -14.09 1.44 6.28
N LYS A 32 -14.79 0.46 6.81
CA LYS A 32 -15.48 -0.54 6.01
C LYS A 32 -16.72 0.07 5.34
N ILE A 33 -16.77 -0.01 4.03
CA ILE A 33 -17.90 0.41 3.20
C ILE A 33 -18.52 -0.82 2.57
N ASP A 34 -19.52 -1.35 3.21
CA ASP A 34 -20.29 -2.50 2.73
C ASP A 34 -21.74 -2.14 2.45
N GLU A 35 -22.52 -3.12 2.01
CA GLU A 35 -23.93 -2.96 1.69
C GLU A 35 -24.74 -2.40 2.86
N SER A 36 -24.39 -2.78 4.10
CA SER A 36 -25.10 -2.33 5.30
C SER A 36 -24.98 -0.83 5.54
N ILE A 37 -23.81 -0.27 5.19
CA ILE A 37 -23.54 1.17 5.24
C ILE A 37 -24.22 1.89 4.09
N LEU A 38 -24.08 1.38 2.86
CA LEU A 38 -24.64 2.03 1.66
C LEU A 38 -26.16 2.12 1.72
N LYS A 39 -26.86 1.13 2.26
CA LYS A 39 -28.32 1.17 2.52
C LYS A 39 -28.74 2.36 3.41
N GLN A 40 -27.86 2.83 4.26
CA GLN A 40 -28.15 3.92 5.21
C GLN A 40 -27.84 5.31 4.63
N LEU A 41 -27.18 5.35 3.46
CA LEU A 41 -26.70 6.56 2.80
C LEU A 41 -27.31 6.71 1.39
N PRO A 42 -28.64 6.86 1.26
CA PRO A 42 -29.31 6.83 -0.05
C PRO A 42 -28.91 7.97 -0.98
N GLU A 43 -28.40 9.09 -0.44
CA GLU A 43 -27.97 10.24 -1.23
C GLU A 43 -26.48 10.16 -1.63
N LEU A 44 -25.73 9.14 -1.17
CA LEU A 44 -24.32 9.01 -1.47
C LEU A 44 -24.10 8.67 -2.95
N LYS A 45 -23.32 9.48 -3.64
CA LYS A 45 -23.03 9.34 -5.08
C LYS A 45 -21.58 9.00 -5.37
N ILE A 46 -20.64 9.43 -4.49
CA ILE A 46 -19.22 9.21 -4.73
C ILE A 46 -18.46 9.05 -3.41
N ILE A 47 -17.53 8.09 -3.40
CA ILE A 47 -16.56 7.89 -2.34
C ILE A 47 -15.16 8.12 -2.90
N GLY A 48 -14.43 9.08 -2.33
CA GLY A 48 -12.99 9.23 -2.54
C GLY A 48 -12.21 8.31 -1.59
N LYS A 49 -11.43 7.38 -2.12
CA LYS A 49 -10.59 6.51 -1.30
C LYS A 49 -9.25 7.16 -0.99
N TYR A 50 -9.01 7.46 0.28
CA TYR A 50 -7.69 7.86 0.77
C TYR A 50 -6.85 6.60 1.04
N GLY A 51 -5.84 6.37 0.21
CA GLY A 51 -5.02 5.15 0.20
C GLY A 51 -5.32 4.24 -0.98
N VAL A 52 -4.52 3.20 -1.17
CA VAL A 52 -4.55 2.35 -2.37
C VAL A 52 -5.23 0.99 -2.17
N GLY A 53 -5.32 0.49 -0.95
CA GLY A 53 -6.02 -0.76 -0.65
C GLY A 53 -7.53 -0.59 -0.76
N LEU A 54 -8.21 -1.55 -1.39
CA LEU A 54 -9.66 -1.58 -1.56
C LEU A 54 -10.35 -2.65 -0.72
N ASP A 55 -9.61 -3.34 0.16
CA ASP A 55 -10.11 -4.47 0.96
C ASP A 55 -11.30 -4.10 1.86
N MET A 56 -11.40 -2.83 2.24
CA MET A 56 -12.49 -2.31 3.07
C MET A 56 -13.71 -1.84 2.27
N ILE A 57 -13.67 -1.93 0.93
CA ILE A 57 -14.74 -1.42 0.07
C ILE A 57 -15.40 -2.57 -0.69
N ASP A 58 -16.69 -2.77 -0.47
CA ASP A 58 -17.50 -3.68 -1.27
C ASP A 58 -17.86 -3.05 -2.61
N LEU A 59 -17.03 -3.34 -3.63
CA LEU A 59 -17.22 -2.82 -4.99
C LEU A 59 -18.55 -3.32 -5.63
N HIS A 60 -19.00 -4.52 -5.26
CA HIS A 60 -20.29 -5.04 -5.72
C HIS A 60 -21.45 -4.22 -5.15
N ALA A 61 -21.42 -3.96 -3.86
CA ALA A 61 -22.41 -3.11 -3.21
C ALA A 61 -22.37 -1.68 -3.77
N MET A 62 -21.20 -1.10 -3.99
CA MET A 62 -21.09 0.24 -4.61
C MET A 62 -21.78 0.28 -5.97
N LYS A 63 -21.52 -0.70 -6.83
CA LYS A 63 -22.20 -0.81 -8.14
C LYS A 63 -23.71 -0.95 -8.00
N LYS A 64 -24.18 -1.78 -7.05
CA LYS A 64 -25.59 -1.99 -6.77
C LYS A 64 -26.33 -0.71 -6.34
N TYR A 65 -25.67 0.15 -5.58
CA TYR A 65 -26.20 1.41 -5.05
C TYR A 65 -25.85 2.64 -5.90
N ASP A 66 -25.28 2.44 -7.10
CA ASP A 66 -24.83 3.50 -8.03
C ASP A 66 -23.91 4.53 -7.37
N VAL A 67 -22.97 4.05 -6.55
CA VAL A 67 -21.96 4.89 -5.89
C VAL A 67 -20.65 4.77 -6.64
N GLN A 68 -20.10 5.90 -7.09
CA GLN A 68 -18.83 5.97 -7.79
C GLN A 68 -17.65 5.90 -6.84
N LEU A 69 -16.55 5.28 -7.28
CA LEU A 69 -15.29 5.23 -6.55
C LEU A 69 -14.26 6.18 -7.19
N GLY A 70 -13.86 7.21 -6.46
CA GLY A 70 -12.72 8.05 -6.78
C GLY A 70 -11.44 7.42 -6.18
N TRP A 71 -10.64 6.76 -7.01
CA TRP A 71 -9.45 6.03 -6.58
C TRP A 71 -8.39 5.99 -7.68
N THR A 72 -7.12 6.00 -7.28
CA THR A 72 -5.99 5.84 -8.20
C THR A 72 -4.98 4.86 -7.59
N GLY A 73 -4.70 3.78 -8.33
CA GLY A 73 -3.71 2.79 -7.92
C GLY A 73 -2.28 3.29 -7.99
N GLY A 74 -1.42 2.77 -7.11
CA GLY A 74 0.02 2.98 -7.17
C GLY A 74 0.53 4.37 -6.80
N VAL A 75 -0.30 5.26 -6.30
CA VAL A 75 0.13 6.63 -5.90
C VAL A 75 1.20 6.65 -4.82
N ASN A 76 1.24 5.62 -3.97
CA ASN A 76 2.22 5.47 -2.89
C ASN A 76 3.33 4.45 -3.23
N LYS A 77 3.43 3.96 -4.47
CA LYS A 77 4.37 2.90 -4.86
C LYS A 77 5.81 3.20 -4.43
N ARG A 78 6.28 4.43 -4.62
CA ARG A 78 7.64 4.86 -4.27
C ARG A 78 7.91 4.70 -2.76
N SER A 79 7.02 5.21 -1.93
CA SER A 79 7.15 5.12 -0.47
C SER A 79 7.22 3.66 0.02
N VAL A 80 6.40 2.78 -0.57
CA VAL A 80 6.41 1.35 -0.23
C VAL A 80 7.71 0.68 -0.71
N SER A 81 8.14 0.97 -1.93
CA SER A 81 9.39 0.41 -2.48
C SER A 81 10.62 0.84 -1.69
N GLU A 82 10.70 2.10 -1.26
CA GLU A 82 11.77 2.60 -0.39
C GLU A 82 11.78 1.90 0.97
N LEU A 83 10.61 1.66 1.55
CA LEU A 83 10.49 0.91 2.81
C LEU A 83 11.00 -0.53 2.64
N VAL A 84 10.70 -1.19 1.52
CA VAL A 84 11.19 -2.54 1.23
C VAL A 84 12.71 -2.56 1.12
N VAL A 85 13.31 -1.63 0.37
CA VAL A 85 14.79 -1.52 0.25
C VAL A 85 15.42 -1.25 1.61
N SER A 86 14.87 -0.31 2.37
CA SER A 86 15.35 0.00 3.72
C SER A 86 15.31 -1.22 4.63
N SER A 87 14.20 -1.96 4.62
CA SER A 87 14.03 -3.17 5.42
C SER A 87 15.00 -4.28 5.01
N ALA A 88 15.21 -4.48 3.70
CA ALA A 88 16.15 -5.46 3.17
C ALA A 88 17.58 -5.16 3.64
N ILE A 89 18.02 -3.91 3.53
CA ILE A 89 19.35 -3.48 3.99
C ILE A 89 19.46 -3.62 5.51
N ALA A 90 18.46 -3.20 6.26
CA ALA A 90 18.45 -3.32 7.72
C ALA A 90 18.55 -4.78 8.19
N LEU A 91 17.91 -5.71 7.51
CA LEU A 91 17.99 -7.15 7.79
C LEU A 91 19.36 -7.72 7.42
N LEU A 92 19.88 -7.41 6.23
CA LEU A 92 21.18 -7.91 5.77
C LEU A 92 22.32 -7.44 6.66
N HIS A 93 22.27 -6.20 7.13
CA HIS A 93 23.29 -5.63 8.04
C HIS A 93 22.93 -5.81 9.51
N ARG A 94 21.81 -6.48 9.85
CA ARG A 94 21.35 -6.71 11.21
C ARG A 94 21.26 -5.44 12.05
N SER A 95 20.89 -4.32 11.42
CA SER A 95 20.94 -2.98 12.03
C SER A 95 20.04 -2.87 13.26
N VAL A 96 18.89 -3.53 13.26
CA VAL A 96 17.96 -3.55 14.41
C VAL A 96 18.58 -4.26 15.60
N PHE A 97 19.27 -5.41 15.37
CA PHE A 97 19.99 -6.13 16.40
C PHE A 97 21.14 -5.27 16.95
N ALA A 98 21.99 -4.73 16.07
CA ALA A 98 23.11 -3.88 16.48
C ALA A 98 22.66 -2.68 17.31
N ASN A 99 21.60 -2.01 16.90
CA ASN A 99 21.00 -0.91 17.67
C ASN A 99 20.53 -1.36 19.05
N ALA A 100 19.90 -2.52 19.17
CA ALA A 100 19.44 -3.04 20.46
C ALA A 100 20.62 -3.34 21.42
N GLU A 101 21.71 -3.90 20.92
CA GLU A 101 22.91 -4.20 21.72
C GLU A 101 23.64 -2.92 22.16
N VAL A 102 23.83 -1.97 21.25
CA VAL A 102 24.45 -0.67 21.60
C VAL A 102 23.63 0.07 22.67
N ARG A 103 22.32 -0.01 22.64
CA ARG A 103 21.46 0.59 23.68
C ARG A 103 21.61 -0.08 25.07
N LYS A 104 22.12 -1.31 25.13
CA LYS A 104 22.48 -2.01 26.38
C LYS A 104 23.90 -1.69 26.84
N GLY A 105 24.66 -0.89 26.08
CA GLY A 105 26.06 -0.62 26.34
C GLY A 105 27.03 -1.64 25.75
N GLU A 106 26.50 -2.59 24.95
CA GLU A 106 27.31 -3.63 24.30
C GLU A 106 27.81 -3.17 22.94
N TRP A 107 29.04 -3.52 22.61
CA TRP A 107 29.62 -3.21 21.32
C TRP A 107 30.17 -4.46 20.63
N TYR A 108 29.42 -4.92 19.60
CA TYR A 108 29.81 -6.06 18.79
C TYR A 108 30.05 -5.66 17.34
N GLN A 109 31.08 -6.20 16.72
CA GLN A 109 31.22 -6.13 15.28
C GLN A 109 30.24 -7.10 14.63
N VAL A 110 29.11 -6.59 14.17
CA VAL A 110 28.09 -7.37 13.48
C VAL A 110 28.47 -7.48 12.01
N LYS A 111 28.77 -8.70 11.56
CA LYS A 111 28.99 -8.95 10.13
C LYS A 111 27.67 -8.94 9.39
N GLY A 112 27.55 -8.08 8.40
CA GLY A 112 26.42 -8.01 7.47
C GLY A 112 26.75 -8.69 6.15
N ARG A 113 25.79 -8.60 5.22
CA ARG A 113 25.90 -9.07 3.85
C ARG A 113 25.49 -7.97 2.88
N GLN A 114 26.17 -7.81 1.78
CA GLN A 114 25.84 -6.81 0.76
C GLN A 114 24.60 -7.23 -0.01
N LEU A 115 23.74 -6.27 -0.33
CA LEU A 115 22.55 -6.53 -1.15
C LEU A 115 22.95 -6.95 -2.57
N SER A 116 24.06 -6.44 -3.10
CA SER A 116 24.63 -6.83 -4.41
C SER A 116 24.99 -8.33 -4.53
N GLU A 117 25.25 -9.00 -3.40
CA GLU A 117 25.56 -10.43 -3.35
C GLU A 117 24.29 -11.30 -3.20
N CYS A 118 23.13 -10.68 -3.19
CA CYS A 118 21.86 -11.37 -2.95
C CYS A 118 21.07 -11.56 -4.23
N THR A 119 20.21 -12.58 -4.20
CA THR A 119 19.11 -12.70 -5.14
C THR A 119 17.84 -12.22 -4.46
N VAL A 120 17.16 -11.25 -5.07
CA VAL A 120 15.90 -10.70 -4.57
C VAL A 120 14.76 -11.29 -5.39
N GLY A 121 13.87 -12.03 -4.71
CA GLY A 121 12.63 -12.53 -5.31
C GLY A 121 11.47 -11.56 -5.05
N ILE A 122 10.73 -11.21 -6.09
CA ILE A 122 9.56 -10.34 -6.03
C ILE A 122 8.34 -11.11 -6.50
N ILE A 123 7.35 -11.27 -5.64
CA ILE A 123 6.05 -11.84 -5.98
C ILE A 123 5.07 -10.68 -6.17
N GLY A 124 4.62 -10.48 -7.40
CA GLY A 124 3.79 -9.36 -7.83
C GLY A 124 4.59 -8.25 -8.53
N CYS A 125 4.42 -8.11 -9.84
CA CYS A 125 5.05 -7.08 -10.68
C CYS A 125 4.09 -5.95 -11.07
N GLY A 126 3.20 -5.58 -10.16
CA GLY A 126 2.30 -4.45 -10.31
C GLY A 126 3.02 -3.10 -10.10
N HIS A 127 2.29 -2.10 -9.62
CA HIS A 127 2.84 -0.75 -9.41
C HIS A 127 4.05 -0.73 -8.46
N VAL A 128 3.98 -1.44 -7.34
CA VAL A 128 5.06 -1.50 -6.33
C VAL A 128 6.20 -2.36 -6.84
N GLY A 129 5.92 -3.57 -7.36
CA GLY A 129 6.96 -4.47 -7.84
C GLY A 129 7.82 -3.86 -8.94
N LYS A 130 7.20 -3.20 -9.92
CA LYS A 130 7.92 -2.49 -10.99
C LYS A 130 8.77 -1.33 -10.47
N ASP A 131 8.27 -0.60 -9.48
CA ASP A 131 9.03 0.49 -8.88
C ASP A 131 10.20 -0.04 -8.03
N LEU A 132 9.99 -1.13 -7.30
CA LEU A 132 11.02 -1.82 -6.53
C LEU A 132 12.15 -2.36 -7.42
N VAL A 133 11.83 -3.00 -8.54
CA VAL A 133 12.82 -3.43 -9.54
C VAL A 133 13.72 -2.26 -9.94
N LYS A 134 13.13 -1.11 -10.28
CA LYS A 134 13.88 0.09 -10.66
C LYS A 134 14.79 0.61 -9.55
N LEU A 135 14.36 0.54 -8.29
CA LEU A 135 15.17 0.92 -7.13
C LEU A 135 16.30 -0.07 -6.83
N LEU A 136 16.12 -1.35 -7.14
CA LEU A 136 17.12 -2.39 -6.89
C LEU A 136 18.22 -2.44 -7.95
N ARG A 137 18.00 -1.95 -9.16
CA ARG A 137 19.01 -1.94 -10.24
C ARG A 137 20.36 -1.34 -9.84
N PRO A 138 20.44 -0.17 -9.18
CA PRO A 138 21.72 0.40 -8.75
C PRO A 138 22.51 -0.47 -7.78
N PHE A 139 21.85 -1.40 -7.08
CA PHE A 139 22.55 -2.33 -6.18
C PHE A 139 23.17 -3.52 -6.92
N SER A 140 22.89 -3.70 -8.21
CA SER A 140 23.42 -4.80 -9.03
C SER A 140 23.14 -6.20 -8.47
N CYS A 141 22.10 -6.35 -7.66
CA CYS A 141 21.64 -7.64 -7.17
C CYS A 141 20.86 -8.39 -8.26
N LYS A 142 20.89 -9.72 -8.21
CA LYS A 142 20.05 -10.55 -9.08
C LYS A 142 18.58 -10.39 -8.69
N ILE A 143 17.70 -10.11 -9.66
CA ILE A 143 16.28 -9.91 -9.43
C ILE A 143 15.48 -11.00 -10.14
N LEU A 144 14.68 -11.74 -9.38
CA LEU A 144 13.71 -12.71 -9.88
C LEU A 144 12.31 -12.13 -9.63
N VAL A 145 11.43 -12.23 -10.63
CA VAL A 145 10.05 -11.74 -10.49
C VAL A 145 9.07 -12.83 -10.87
N HIS A 146 7.98 -12.92 -10.13
CA HIS A 146 6.83 -13.74 -10.49
C HIS A 146 5.55 -12.89 -10.42
N ASP A 147 4.72 -12.98 -11.44
CA ASP A 147 3.38 -12.37 -11.47
C ASP A 147 2.41 -13.30 -12.22
N ILE A 148 1.12 -13.18 -11.97
CA ILE A 148 0.07 -13.86 -12.73
C ILE A 148 -0.11 -13.27 -14.13
N LEU A 149 0.33 -12.03 -14.33
CA LEU A 149 0.36 -11.34 -15.61
C LEU A 149 1.78 -11.34 -16.16
N ASN A 150 1.91 -11.45 -17.48
CA ASN A 150 3.19 -11.34 -18.15
C ASN A 150 3.49 -9.87 -18.49
N PHE A 151 4.68 -9.41 -18.11
CA PHE A 151 5.20 -8.06 -18.40
C PHE A 151 6.54 -8.16 -19.13
N GLU A 152 6.60 -8.95 -20.19
CA GLU A 152 7.82 -9.32 -20.92
C GLU A 152 8.69 -8.09 -21.28
N ASP A 153 8.10 -7.05 -21.87
CA ASP A 153 8.83 -5.83 -22.24
C ASP A 153 9.53 -5.21 -21.02
N PHE A 154 8.82 -5.17 -19.87
CA PHE A 154 9.37 -4.62 -18.65
C PHE A 154 10.50 -5.50 -18.10
N TYR A 155 10.39 -6.82 -18.21
CA TYR A 155 11.43 -7.75 -17.75
C TYR A 155 12.71 -7.58 -18.57
N GLN A 156 12.60 -7.51 -19.88
CA GLN A 156 13.73 -7.31 -20.80
C GLN A 156 14.39 -5.94 -20.57
N GLU A 157 13.62 -4.86 -20.49
CA GLU A 157 14.15 -3.51 -20.24
C GLU A 157 14.90 -3.38 -18.91
N ASN A 158 14.55 -4.20 -17.93
CA ASN A 158 15.09 -4.08 -16.58
C ASN A 158 16.03 -5.23 -16.18
N ASP A 159 16.39 -6.12 -17.13
CA ASP A 159 17.26 -7.27 -16.90
C ASP A 159 16.80 -8.13 -15.71
N VAL A 160 15.54 -8.52 -15.75
CA VAL A 160 14.85 -9.27 -14.68
C VAL A 160 14.55 -10.68 -15.20
N ILE A 161 14.72 -11.66 -14.35
CA ILE A 161 14.36 -13.05 -14.64
C ILE A 161 12.93 -13.30 -14.10
N ALA A 162 12.00 -13.68 -15.01
CA ALA A 162 10.61 -13.99 -14.69
C ALA A 162 10.37 -15.49 -14.55
#